data_6769dccab135dd95cc323ae8a15f5713
#
_entry.id   6769dccab135dd95cc323ae8a15f5713
#
_cell.length_a   1.000
_cell.length_b   1.000
_cell.length_c   1.000
_cell.angle_alpha   90.00
_cell.angle_beta   90.00
_cell.angle_gamma   90.00
#
_symmetry.space_group_name_H-M   'P 1'
#
loop_
_entity.id
_entity.type
_entity.pdbx_description
1 polymer ?
#
loop_
_entity_poly.entity_id
_entity_poly.type
_entity_poly.pdbx_seq_one_letter_code
_entity_poly.pdbx_strand_id
1 'polypeptide(L)'
;MNFESLIELLMAKLRLMVGRCVMSASRYKNGELLADIELVAGERRRNVEFLQQFGFSSRPKGDVEGVALFIGGSRDNGVVISTRGECPDLKEGEVMVHSPFGSSITLKNDGSIVSVPAPGKKFIVASDLLVRGKMLGTGDVVAGVNEVAEEVVETGGISLQTHMHPTAVVGSPSTPTHITGD
;
A
#
# COMPACT_ATOMS: atom_id res chain seq x y z
N MET A 1 -49.81 -18.56 6.42
CA MET A 1 -48.96 -17.74 5.54
C MET A 1 -49.16 -18.28 4.14
N ASN A 2 -49.69 -17.47 3.24
CA ASN A 2 -49.92 -17.93 1.85
C ASN A 2 -48.59 -17.87 1.05
N PHE A 3 -48.55 -18.49 -0.11
CA PHE A 3 -47.36 -18.61 -0.93
C PHE A 3 -46.83 -17.23 -1.39
N GLU A 4 -47.75 -16.31 -1.68
CA GLU A 4 -47.38 -14.92 -2.10
C GLU A 4 -46.67 -14.15 -0.97
N SER A 5 -47.18 -14.24 0.27
CA SER A 5 -46.52 -13.54 1.40
C SER A 5 -45.16 -14.14 1.75
N LEU A 6 -44.95 -15.44 1.47
CA LEU A 6 -43.62 -16.06 1.61
C LEU A 6 -42.65 -15.54 0.55
N ILE A 7 -43.08 -15.42 -0.70
CA ILE A 7 -42.27 -14.88 -1.79
C ILE A 7 -41.90 -13.43 -1.49
N GLU A 8 -42.85 -12.58 -1.09
CA GLU A 8 -42.58 -11.20 -0.73
C GLU A 8 -41.54 -11.06 0.37
N LEU A 9 -41.65 -11.90 1.42
CA LEU A 9 -40.69 -11.94 2.51
C LEU A 9 -39.28 -12.33 2.03
N LEU A 10 -39.17 -13.34 1.17
CA LEU A 10 -37.92 -13.80 0.59
C LEU A 10 -37.29 -12.72 -0.29
N MET A 11 -38.09 -12.08 -1.15
CA MET A 11 -37.64 -11.01 -2.02
C MET A 11 -37.20 -9.77 -1.23
N ALA A 12 -37.88 -9.44 -0.15
CA ALA A 12 -37.48 -8.37 0.76
C ALA A 12 -36.11 -8.66 1.40
N LYS A 13 -35.88 -9.86 1.89
CA LYS A 13 -34.59 -10.27 2.44
C LYS A 13 -33.48 -10.27 1.39
N LEU A 14 -33.73 -10.78 0.19
CA LEU A 14 -32.75 -10.76 -0.89
C LEU A 14 -32.32 -9.34 -1.27
N ARG A 15 -33.26 -8.40 -1.37
CA ARG A 15 -32.98 -6.99 -1.65
C ARG A 15 -32.12 -6.32 -0.57
N LEU A 16 -32.18 -6.85 0.66
CA LEU A 16 -31.42 -6.32 1.78
C LEU A 16 -29.98 -6.93 1.89
N MET A 17 -29.68 -8.00 1.14
CA MET A 17 -28.40 -8.72 1.29
C MET A 17 -27.19 -7.97 0.77
N VAL A 18 -27.35 -7.13 -0.25
CA VAL A 18 -26.26 -6.38 -0.85
C VAL A 18 -26.62 -4.89 -0.92
N GLY A 19 -25.70 -4.04 -0.52
CA GLY A 19 -25.92 -2.61 -0.59
C GLY A 19 -24.64 -1.85 -0.92
N ARG A 20 -24.77 -0.77 -1.70
CA ARG A 20 -23.72 0.24 -1.76
C ARG A 20 -23.75 1.05 -0.47
N CYS A 21 -22.58 1.41 0.01
CA CYS A 21 -22.42 2.23 1.20
C CYS A 21 -21.31 3.26 1.03
N VAL A 22 -21.33 4.27 1.88
CA VAL A 22 -20.21 5.17 2.11
C VAL A 22 -19.66 4.86 3.49
N MET A 23 -18.38 4.53 3.58
CA MET A 23 -17.68 4.33 4.83
C MET A 23 -17.16 5.68 5.32
N SER A 24 -17.71 6.20 6.41
CA SER A 24 -17.40 7.53 6.95
C SER A 24 -16.30 7.51 8.02
N ALA A 25 -16.14 6.40 8.72
CA ALA A 25 -15.12 6.23 9.74
C ALA A 25 -14.68 4.77 9.84
N SER A 26 -13.44 4.57 10.27
CA SER A 26 -12.91 3.24 10.55
C SER A 26 -12.08 3.23 11.83
N ARG A 27 -12.07 2.10 12.54
CA ARG A 27 -11.31 1.90 13.77
C ARG A 27 -10.90 0.45 13.94
N TYR A 28 -9.72 0.23 14.52
CA TYR A 28 -9.31 -1.11 14.97
C TYR A 28 -9.84 -1.39 16.37
N LYS A 29 -10.40 -2.59 16.54
CA LYS A 29 -10.85 -3.10 17.84
C LYS A 29 -10.65 -4.61 17.87
N ASN A 30 -9.95 -5.11 18.85
CA ASN A 30 -9.71 -6.55 19.07
C ASN A 30 -9.13 -7.30 17.84
N GLY A 31 -8.29 -6.63 17.04
CA GLY A 31 -7.71 -7.24 15.82
C GLY A 31 -8.58 -7.12 14.56
N GLU A 32 -9.78 -6.57 14.68
CA GLU A 32 -10.71 -6.36 13.58
C GLU A 32 -10.73 -4.90 13.14
N LEU A 33 -10.88 -4.65 11.85
CA LEU A 33 -11.17 -3.33 11.32
C LEU A 33 -12.68 -3.15 11.21
N LEU A 34 -13.21 -2.23 12.00
CA LEU A 34 -14.63 -1.89 12.02
C LEU A 34 -14.87 -0.58 11.30
N ALA A 35 -15.96 -0.48 10.56
CA ALA A 35 -16.38 0.70 9.80
C ALA A 35 -17.74 1.22 10.27
N ASP A 36 -17.92 2.52 10.23
CA ASP A 36 -19.22 3.15 10.27
C ASP A 36 -19.63 3.46 8.83
N ILE A 37 -20.78 2.95 8.41
CA ILE A 37 -21.27 3.05 7.04
C ILE A 37 -22.61 3.75 6.97
N GLU A 38 -22.82 4.45 5.86
CA GLU A 38 -24.10 5.00 5.46
C GLU A 38 -24.56 4.33 4.17
N LEU A 39 -25.75 3.78 4.20
CA LEU A 39 -26.42 3.13 3.07
C LEU A 39 -27.31 4.12 2.32
N VAL A 40 -27.92 3.66 1.23
CA VAL A 40 -28.92 4.42 0.49
C VAL A 40 -30.03 4.88 1.44
N ALA A 41 -30.56 6.09 1.22
CA ALA A 41 -31.59 6.75 2.02
C ALA A 41 -31.14 7.18 3.44
N GLY A 42 -29.82 7.31 3.68
CA GLY A 42 -29.30 7.82 4.95
C GLY A 42 -29.33 6.83 6.11
N GLU A 43 -29.58 5.53 5.83
CA GLU A 43 -29.52 4.48 6.84
C GLU A 43 -28.08 4.30 7.31
N ARG A 44 -27.81 4.45 8.61
CA ARG A 44 -26.48 4.33 9.19
C ARG A 44 -26.31 3.06 9.99
N ARG A 45 -25.18 2.41 9.81
CA ARG A 45 -24.74 1.24 10.60
C ARG A 45 -23.35 1.52 11.17
N ARG A 46 -23.16 1.18 12.44
CA ARG A 46 -21.88 1.36 13.15
C ARG A 46 -21.26 0.00 13.46
N ASN A 47 -19.94 0.00 13.56
CA ASN A 47 -19.17 -1.20 13.89
C ASN A 47 -19.41 -2.36 12.92
N VAL A 48 -19.60 -2.08 11.64
CA VAL A 48 -19.66 -3.10 10.61
C VAL A 48 -18.25 -3.59 10.33
N GLU A 49 -18.04 -4.89 10.34
CA GLU A 49 -16.73 -5.47 10.06
C GLU A 49 -16.27 -5.14 8.62
N PHE A 50 -15.01 -4.71 8.46
CA PHE A 50 -14.40 -4.53 7.15
C PHE A 50 -13.47 -5.70 6.86
N LEU A 51 -13.96 -6.66 6.09
CA LEU A 51 -13.20 -7.85 5.70
C LEU A 51 -12.15 -7.49 4.64
N GLN A 52 -10.94 -7.98 4.86
CA GLN A 52 -9.82 -7.82 3.95
C GLN A 52 -9.30 -9.18 3.50
N GLN A 53 -8.69 -9.23 2.34
CA GLN A 53 -8.05 -10.45 1.87
C GLN A 53 -6.83 -10.77 2.73
N PHE A 54 -6.61 -12.06 2.98
CA PHE A 54 -5.43 -12.52 3.70
C PHE A 54 -4.13 -12.00 3.06
N GLY A 55 -3.26 -11.41 3.87
CA GLY A 55 -2.00 -10.82 3.41
C GLY A 55 -2.10 -9.38 2.90
N PHE A 56 -3.30 -8.81 2.81
CA PHE A 56 -3.52 -7.40 2.48
C PHE A 56 -4.20 -6.71 3.65
N SER A 57 -3.62 -5.60 4.09
CA SER A 57 -4.20 -4.77 5.14
C SER A 57 -4.19 -3.32 4.70
N SER A 58 -5.36 -2.69 4.73
CA SER A 58 -5.52 -1.29 4.38
C SER A 58 -6.52 -0.62 5.32
N ARG A 59 -6.32 0.65 5.55
CA ARG A 59 -7.28 1.49 6.27
C ARG A 59 -7.64 2.67 5.38
N PRO A 60 -8.81 2.66 4.74
CA PRO A 60 -9.27 3.75 3.89
C PRO A 60 -9.32 5.06 4.65
N LYS A 61 -9.01 6.16 3.96
CA LYS A 61 -8.99 7.51 4.52
C LYS A 61 -10.17 8.32 3.97
N GLY A 62 -10.90 8.97 4.86
CA GLY A 62 -12.04 9.80 4.49
C GLY A 62 -13.28 8.97 4.14
N ASP A 63 -14.23 9.63 3.50
CA ASP A 63 -15.45 9.01 3.02
C ASP A 63 -15.15 8.25 1.73
N VAL A 64 -15.31 6.93 1.76
CA VAL A 64 -15.06 6.06 0.61
C VAL A 64 -16.30 5.23 0.29
N GLU A 65 -16.64 5.16 -0.99
CA GLU A 65 -17.69 4.27 -1.47
C GLU A 65 -17.27 2.81 -1.28
N GLY A 66 -18.24 1.96 -0.95
CA GLY A 66 -18.00 0.54 -0.74
C GLY A 66 -19.22 -0.31 -1.03
N VAL A 67 -19.02 -1.62 -0.88
CA VAL A 67 -20.07 -2.63 -0.95
C VAL A 67 -20.16 -3.35 0.39
N ALA A 68 -21.36 -3.35 0.96
CA ALA A 68 -21.67 -4.08 2.17
C ALA A 68 -22.55 -5.30 1.83
N LEU A 69 -22.25 -6.42 2.46
CA LEU A 69 -23.09 -7.63 2.45
C LEU A 69 -23.75 -7.76 3.81
N PHE A 70 -25.02 -8.14 3.80
CA PHE A 70 -25.82 -8.37 5.02
C PHE A 70 -26.24 -9.82 5.05
N ILE A 71 -25.63 -10.58 5.93
CA ILE A 71 -25.80 -12.04 6.02
C ILE A 71 -27.25 -12.36 6.44
N GLY A 72 -27.91 -13.18 5.64
CA GLY A 72 -29.32 -13.52 5.85
C GLY A 72 -30.30 -12.35 5.66
N GLY A 73 -29.89 -11.25 5.04
CA GLY A 73 -30.67 -10.02 4.88
C GLY A 73 -30.87 -9.24 6.19
N SER A 74 -30.07 -9.52 7.21
CA SER A 74 -30.09 -8.79 8.48
C SER A 74 -29.13 -7.61 8.45
N ARG A 75 -29.66 -6.40 8.62
CA ARG A 75 -28.86 -5.17 8.68
C ARG A 75 -27.90 -5.09 9.89
N ASP A 76 -28.14 -5.92 10.90
CA ASP A 76 -27.28 -5.99 12.09
C ASP A 76 -26.11 -6.98 11.93
N ASN A 77 -26.12 -7.79 10.87
CA ASN A 77 -25.07 -8.73 10.55
C ASN A 77 -24.46 -8.40 9.17
N GLY A 78 -23.80 -7.26 9.11
CA GLY A 78 -23.21 -6.73 7.90
C GLY A 78 -21.68 -6.83 7.90
N VAL A 79 -21.11 -6.99 6.70
CA VAL A 79 -19.67 -6.88 6.46
C VAL A 79 -19.44 -5.97 5.25
N VAL A 80 -18.41 -5.13 5.31
CA VAL A 80 -17.91 -4.41 4.14
C VAL A 80 -16.83 -5.26 3.49
N ILE A 81 -16.96 -5.54 2.20
CA ILE A 81 -16.05 -6.45 1.48
C ILE A 81 -15.08 -5.72 0.54
N SER A 82 -15.41 -4.51 0.15
CA SER A 82 -14.55 -3.69 -0.71
C SER A 82 -14.87 -2.22 -0.59
N THR A 83 -13.86 -1.40 -0.88
CA THR A 83 -14.00 0.04 -0.98
C THR A 83 -13.46 0.50 -2.34
N ARG A 84 -13.99 1.61 -2.83
CA ARG A 84 -13.56 2.24 -4.07
C ARG A 84 -12.57 3.36 -3.74
N GLY A 85 -11.29 3.15 -4.11
CA GLY A 85 -10.27 4.18 -4.10
C GLY A 85 -10.13 4.90 -5.44
N GLU A 86 -9.15 5.77 -5.54
CA GLU A 86 -8.68 6.29 -6.83
C GLU A 86 -8.22 5.12 -7.71
N CYS A 87 -8.55 5.20 -8.99
CA CYS A 87 -8.12 4.21 -9.97
C CYS A 87 -7.03 4.86 -10.85
N PRO A 88 -5.75 4.51 -10.67
CA PRO A 88 -4.69 5.00 -11.53
C PRO A 88 -4.91 4.55 -12.98
N ASP A 89 -4.46 5.36 -13.94
CA ASP A 89 -4.45 5.00 -15.36
C ASP A 89 -3.33 3.99 -15.62
N LEU A 90 -3.68 2.71 -15.64
CA LEU A 90 -2.78 1.60 -15.89
C LEU A 90 -2.96 1.08 -17.31
N LYS A 91 -1.86 0.68 -17.93
CA LYS A 91 -1.91 -0.05 -19.20
C LYS A 91 -2.43 -1.47 -18.95
N GLU A 92 -2.96 -2.08 -19.99
CA GLU A 92 -3.41 -3.47 -19.93
C GLU A 92 -2.27 -4.40 -19.47
N GLY A 93 -2.58 -5.27 -18.50
CA GLY A 93 -1.62 -6.19 -17.89
C GLY A 93 -0.78 -5.62 -16.74
N GLU A 94 -0.88 -4.32 -16.44
CA GLU A 94 -0.20 -3.72 -15.29
C GLU A 94 -1.00 -3.88 -13.99
N VAL A 95 -0.29 -4.04 -12.87
CA VAL A 95 -0.88 -4.13 -11.53
C VAL A 95 -0.16 -3.12 -10.62
N MET A 96 -0.92 -2.39 -9.81
CA MET A 96 -0.34 -1.42 -8.88
C MET A 96 -0.93 -1.58 -7.48
N VAL A 97 -0.06 -1.54 -6.48
CA VAL A 97 -0.42 -1.26 -5.09
C VAL A 97 0.02 0.18 -4.79
N HIS A 98 -0.91 1.01 -4.38
CA HIS A 98 -0.61 2.43 -4.16
C HIS A 98 -1.31 2.98 -2.90
N SER A 99 -0.80 4.10 -2.42
CA SER A 99 -1.42 4.85 -1.34
C SER A 99 -1.87 6.23 -1.81
N PRO A 100 -2.87 6.84 -1.16
CA PRO A 100 -3.32 8.20 -1.51
C PRO A 100 -2.27 9.28 -1.24
N PHE A 101 -1.12 8.90 -0.67
CA PHE A 101 0.01 9.80 -0.40
C PHE A 101 1.09 9.79 -1.49
N GLY A 102 0.89 9.04 -2.57
CA GLY A 102 1.77 9.02 -3.75
C GLY A 102 2.83 7.92 -3.75
N SER A 103 2.86 7.04 -2.73
CA SER A 103 3.73 5.85 -2.79
C SER A 103 3.09 4.73 -3.58
N SER A 104 3.87 4.01 -4.40
CA SER A 104 3.36 2.89 -5.18
C SER A 104 4.41 1.81 -5.45
N ILE A 105 3.92 0.59 -5.70
CA ILE A 105 4.68 -0.50 -6.30
C ILE A 105 3.88 -0.97 -7.53
N THR A 106 4.50 -0.90 -8.69
CA THR A 106 3.86 -1.23 -9.97
C THR A 106 4.57 -2.40 -10.65
N LEU A 107 3.82 -3.42 -11.00
CA LEU A 107 4.24 -4.49 -11.91
C LEU A 107 3.89 -4.04 -13.32
N LYS A 108 4.91 -3.74 -14.12
CA LYS A 108 4.72 -3.21 -15.48
C LYS A 108 4.47 -4.33 -16.48
N ASN A 109 3.85 -3.99 -17.62
CA ASN A 109 3.55 -4.94 -18.69
C ASN A 109 4.81 -5.39 -19.47
N ASP A 110 5.95 -4.72 -19.29
CA ASP A 110 7.26 -5.15 -19.80
C ASP A 110 8.01 -6.11 -18.85
N GLY A 111 7.39 -6.46 -17.72
CA GLY A 111 7.95 -7.34 -16.70
C GLY A 111 8.79 -6.63 -15.64
N SER A 112 9.01 -5.32 -15.73
CA SER A 112 9.72 -4.57 -14.69
C SER A 112 8.86 -4.34 -13.45
N ILE A 113 9.51 -4.19 -12.28
CA ILE A 113 8.88 -3.81 -11.01
C ILE A 113 9.40 -2.42 -10.63
N VAL A 114 8.50 -1.48 -10.50
CA VAL A 114 8.83 -0.09 -10.16
C VAL A 114 8.28 0.24 -8.78
N SER A 115 9.16 0.63 -7.86
CA SER A 115 8.78 1.11 -6.52
C SER A 115 9.08 2.62 -6.42
N VAL A 116 8.04 3.39 -6.15
CA VAL A 116 8.13 4.85 -6.06
C VAL A 116 7.65 5.29 -4.69
N PRO A 117 8.52 5.83 -3.83
CA PRO A 117 8.07 6.48 -2.59
C PRO A 117 7.38 7.82 -2.91
N ALA A 118 6.59 8.31 -1.97
CA ALA A 118 6.00 9.65 -2.07
C ALA A 118 7.08 10.73 -2.25
N PRO A 119 6.78 11.88 -2.88
CA PRO A 119 7.73 12.96 -3.08
C PRO A 119 8.43 13.37 -1.78
N GLY A 120 9.76 13.45 -1.82
CA GLY A 120 10.60 13.78 -0.65
C GLY A 120 10.71 12.66 0.40
N LYS A 121 10.18 11.47 0.12
CA LYS A 121 10.30 10.29 1.00
C LYS A 121 11.26 9.26 0.41
N LYS A 122 11.70 8.32 1.24
CA LYS A 122 12.70 7.30 0.90
C LYS A 122 12.05 5.92 0.78
N PHE A 123 12.66 5.06 0.00
CA PHE A 123 12.44 3.62 0.07
C PHE A 123 13.37 3.05 1.14
N ILE A 124 12.81 2.54 2.23
CA ILE A 124 13.57 2.06 3.41
C ILE A 124 13.50 0.54 3.44
N VAL A 125 14.67 -0.10 3.49
CA VAL A 125 14.81 -1.52 3.80
C VAL A 125 15.35 -1.63 5.23
N ALA A 126 14.51 -2.08 6.16
CA ALA A 126 14.83 -2.13 7.58
C ALA A 126 15.66 -3.37 7.99
N SER A 127 16.15 -4.14 7.01
CA SER A 127 16.94 -5.35 7.19
C SER A 127 18.00 -5.45 6.10
N ASP A 128 18.76 -6.55 6.07
CA ASP A 128 19.74 -6.80 5.03
C ASP A 128 19.09 -6.88 3.65
N LEU A 129 19.77 -6.31 2.63
CA LEU A 129 19.38 -6.37 1.23
C LEU A 129 20.36 -7.24 0.44
N LEU A 130 19.92 -8.40 -0.04
CA LEU A 130 20.69 -9.25 -0.93
C LEU A 130 20.34 -8.96 -2.40
N VAL A 131 21.26 -8.36 -3.12
CA VAL A 131 21.12 -8.13 -4.57
C VAL A 131 21.94 -9.17 -5.35
N ARG A 132 21.26 -10.01 -6.15
CA ARG A 132 21.91 -11.03 -7.02
C ARG A 132 22.10 -10.51 -8.44
N GLY A 133 22.54 -9.32 -8.59
CA GLY A 133 22.75 -8.65 -9.87
C GLY A 133 23.55 -7.39 -9.67
N LYS A 134 23.54 -6.53 -10.66
CA LYS A 134 24.18 -5.21 -10.56
C LYS A 134 23.25 -4.23 -9.86
N MET A 135 23.80 -3.39 -8.99
CA MET A 135 23.11 -2.23 -8.46
C MET A 135 23.55 -1.00 -9.27
N LEU A 136 22.61 -0.33 -9.91
CA LEU A 136 22.85 0.87 -10.70
C LEU A 136 22.27 2.07 -9.95
N GLY A 137 23.10 2.99 -9.54
CA GLY A 137 22.71 4.25 -8.92
C GLY A 137 22.97 5.41 -9.88
N THR A 138 22.02 6.33 -10.00
CA THR A 138 22.23 7.59 -10.76
C THR A 138 22.80 8.71 -9.90
N GLY A 139 22.94 8.48 -8.60
CA GLY A 139 23.52 9.39 -7.62
C GLY A 139 24.56 8.70 -6.75
N ASP A 140 24.98 9.38 -5.71
CA ASP A 140 25.94 8.83 -4.74
C ASP A 140 25.38 7.65 -3.98
N VAL A 141 26.25 6.67 -3.71
CA VAL A 141 26.00 5.60 -2.76
C VAL A 141 26.79 5.93 -1.48
N VAL A 142 26.07 6.25 -0.41
CA VAL A 142 26.65 6.60 0.88
C VAL A 142 26.44 5.48 1.86
N ALA A 143 27.51 4.98 2.46
CA ALA A 143 27.46 3.93 3.48
C ALA A 143 27.82 4.51 4.85
N GLY A 144 27.26 3.94 5.94
CA GLY A 144 27.58 4.36 7.31
C GLY A 144 26.85 5.63 7.76
N VAL A 145 25.67 5.91 7.21
CA VAL A 145 24.79 7.00 7.68
C VAL A 145 23.93 6.53 8.84
N ASN A 146 23.84 7.34 9.89
CA ASN A 146 22.84 7.15 10.94
C ASN A 146 21.64 8.07 10.69
N GLU A 147 20.45 7.50 10.58
CA GLU A 147 19.21 8.28 10.59
C GLU A 147 18.83 8.60 12.04
N VAL A 148 18.84 9.87 12.40
CA VAL A 148 18.26 10.35 13.65
C VAL A 148 17.08 11.24 13.27
N ALA A 149 15.86 10.79 13.61
CA ALA A 149 14.61 11.56 13.53
C ALA A 149 14.48 12.42 12.24
N GLU A 150 14.19 11.79 11.11
CA GLU A 150 13.93 12.41 9.80
C GLU A 150 15.12 13.13 9.12
N GLU A 151 16.25 13.27 9.78
CA GLU A 151 17.44 13.90 9.22
C GLU A 151 18.56 12.87 9.05
N VAL A 152 19.14 12.77 7.84
CA VAL A 152 20.31 11.94 7.58
C VAL A 152 21.54 12.67 8.10
N VAL A 153 22.08 12.22 9.21
CA VAL A 153 23.36 12.74 9.70
C VAL A 153 24.47 11.85 9.14
N GLU A 154 25.24 12.39 8.20
CA GLU A 154 26.42 11.73 7.68
C GLU A 154 27.52 11.68 8.76
N THR A 155 27.64 10.54 9.45
CA THR A 155 28.75 10.30 10.36
C THR A 155 29.69 9.24 9.76
N GLY A 156 30.72 9.70 9.06
CA GLY A 156 31.78 8.80 8.56
C GLY A 156 31.41 7.95 7.35
N GLY A 157 30.37 8.34 6.59
CA GLY A 157 30.01 7.66 5.36
C GLY A 157 31.10 7.75 4.29
N ILE A 158 31.25 6.66 3.51
CA ILE A 158 32.19 6.63 2.38
C ILE A 158 31.38 6.75 1.09
N SER A 159 31.58 7.86 0.35
CA SER A 159 31.03 8.01 -0.99
C SER A 159 31.80 7.10 -1.98
N LEU A 160 31.10 6.24 -2.70
CA LEU A 160 31.73 5.40 -3.72
C LEU A 160 32.23 6.20 -4.94
N GLN A 161 31.72 7.41 -5.15
CA GLN A 161 32.19 8.29 -6.24
C GLN A 161 33.48 9.02 -5.88
N THR A 162 33.66 9.40 -4.62
CA THR A 162 34.75 10.33 -4.21
C THR A 162 35.75 9.71 -3.25
N HIS A 163 35.56 8.45 -2.79
CA HIS A 163 36.51 7.85 -1.86
C HIS A 163 37.87 7.59 -2.54
N MET A 164 38.93 7.87 -1.80
CA MET A 164 40.31 7.61 -2.23
C MET A 164 40.97 6.60 -1.29
N HIS A 165 41.72 5.66 -1.86
CA HIS A 165 42.54 4.75 -1.08
C HIS A 165 43.93 5.33 -0.87
N PRO A 166 44.41 5.51 0.38
CA PRO A 166 45.80 5.88 0.58
C PRO A 166 46.67 4.71 0.10
N THR A 167 47.61 5.00 -0.80
CA THR A 167 48.60 4.02 -1.22
C THR A 167 49.68 3.92 -0.15
N ALA A 168 50.16 2.70 0.13
CA ALA A 168 51.24 2.45 1.10
C ALA A 168 52.59 2.98 0.70
N VAL A 169 52.75 3.59 -0.50
CA VAL A 169 53.96 4.18 -1.02
C VAL A 169 53.74 5.68 -1.16
N VAL A 170 54.74 6.48 -0.83
CA VAL A 170 54.74 7.95 -0.94
C VAL A 170 54.47 8.33 -2.40
N GLY A 171 53.22 8.58 -2.74
CA GLY A 171 52.74 8.96 -4.07
C GLY A 171 51.27 9.42 -3.99
N SER A 172 50.81 10.12 -5.00
CA SER A 172 49.41 10.58 -5.08
C SER A 172 48.42 9.41 -5.00
N PRO A 173 47.30 9.57 -4.31
CA PRO A 173 46.25 8.54 -4.29
C PRO A 173 45.84 8.16 -5.73
N SER A 174 45.77 6.86 -6.02
CA SER A 174 45.29 6.38 -7.34
C SER A 174 43.80 6.59 -7.44
N THR A 175 43.34 7.16 -8.53
CA THR A 175 41.92 7.11 -8.90
C THR A 175 41.51 5.68 -9.10
N PRO A 176 40.27 5.28 -8.68
CA PRO A 176 39.75 3.95 -8.92
C PRO A 176 39.80 3.64 -10.42
N THR A 177 40.40 2.54 -10.80
CA THR A 177 40.44 2.10 -12.21
C THR A 177 39.02 1.70 -12.62
N HIS A 178 38.49 2.39 -13.62
CA HIS A 178 37.23 2.02 -14.22
C HIS A 178 37.41 0.69 -14.94
N ILE A 179 36.86 -0.40 -14.40
CA ILE A 179 36.82 -1.68 -15.11
C ILE A 179 35.68 -1.56 -16.13
N THR A 180 36.02 -1.23 -17.37
CA THR A 180 35.14 -1.46 -18.52
C THR A 180 35.09 -2.97 -18.72
N GLY A 181 34.01 -3.60 -18.22
CA GLY A 181 33.73 -5.01 -18.59
C GLY A 181 33.20 -5.04 -20.00
N ASP A 182 33.81 -5.86 -20.84
CA ASP A 182 33.31 -6.32 -22.13
C ASP A 182 32.02 -7.11 -21.99
#